data_998deecefcb91fc9e90d1652926e9069
#
_entry.id   998deecefcb91fc9e90d1652926e9069
#
_cell.length_a   1.000
_cell.length_b   1.000
_cell.length_c   1.000
_cell.angle_alpha   90.00
_cell.angle_beta   90.00
_cell.angle_gamma   90.00
#
_symmetry.space_group_name_H-M   'P 1'
#
loop_
_entity.id
_entity.type
_entity.pdbx_description
1 polymer ?
#
loop_
_entity_poly.entity_id
_entity_poly.type
_entity_poly.pdbx_seq_one_letter_code
_entity_poly.pdbx_strand_id
1 'polypeptide(L)'
;PLSDGGQFTGISDNVTKYGVVPASVMPETYVTNHTSTYSRLLGWKLKEWGLELRKASDRGADAAKLEAMKKDMLGQTYAMLCRQMGTPPTEFTWMGKKYTPVTFYNEIFGNDLKNDYVMFMNDPTRPYYELYEIDLDRHMYDGRNWTYLNVPMKDIKEMATASLKDSTAMYFSCDVGKYFNRKNGTLDLENYEYGGLLGTDFKMDKAERIMTGASASTHAMTLIGVLLDDDKQPVRWLIENSWGPTAGFHGNLVATDKWMDEYLFRLVVE
;
A
#
# COMPACT_ATOMS: atom_id res chain seq x y z
N PRO A 1 6.39 -5.36 -14.80
CA PRO A 1 6.59 -3.92 -14.61
C PRO A 1 7.02 -3.64 -13.18
N LEU A 2 7.85 -2.60 -12.98
CA LEU A 2 8.05 -2.08 -11.64
C LEU A 2 6.79 -1.32 -11.25
N SER A 3 6.19 -1.68 -10.13
CA SER A 3 5.11 -0.94 -9.48
C SER A 3 5.68 -0.08 -8.37
N ASP A 4 5.08 1.08 -8.14
CA ASP A 4 5.33 1.93 -6.98
C ASP A 4 4.32 1.64 -5.84
N GLY A 5 3.40 0.70 -6.06
CA GLY A 5 2.51 0.19 -5.03
C GLY A 5 3.25 -0.64 -3.99
N GLY A 6 2.73 -0.63 -2.78
CA GLY A 6 3.30 -1.38 -1.66
C GLY A 6 2.23 -1.81 -0.68
N GLN A 7 2.66 -2.60 0.30
CA GLN A 7 1.84 -3.07 1.40
C GLN A 7 2.40 -2.55 2.72
N PHE A 8 1.61 -2.62 3.79
CA PHE A 8 2.03 -2.15 5.11
C PHE A 8 3.33 -2.80 5.59
N THR A 9 3.52 -4.12 5.37
CA THR A 9 4.78 -4.82 5.71
C THR A 9 5.98 -4.22 5.01
N GLY A 10 5.86 -3.85 3.73
CA GLY A 10 6.93 -3.19 2.98
C GLY A 10 7.25 -1.80 3.51
N ILE A 11 6.23 -1.02 3.89
CA ILE A 11 6.41 0.30 4.51
C ILE A 11 7.07 0.13 5.88
N SER A 12 6.55 -0.72 6.74
CA SER A 12 7.07 -0.94 8.09
C SER A 12 8.51 -1.44 8.09
N ASP A 13 8.86 -2.37 7.19
CA ASP A 13 10.21 -2.89 7.04
C ASP A 13 11.19 -1.82 6.54
N ASN A 14 10.77 -0.99 5.55
CA ASN A 14 11.59 0.11 5.05
C ASN A 14 11.82 1.17 6.13
N VAL A 15 10.78 1.61 6.82
CA VAL A 15 10.87 2.64 7.86
C VAL A 15 11.71 2.16 9.04
N THR A 16 11.52 0.92 9.49
CA THR A 16 12.30 0.36 10.60
C THR A 16 13.79 0.21 10.23
N LYS A 17 14.07 -0.18 8.98
CA LYS A 17 15.45 -0.42 8.51
C LYS A 17 16.20 0.86 8.16
N TYR A 18 15.56 1.79 7.49
CA TYR A 18 16.19 2.97 6.90
C TYR A 18 15.80 4.28 7.58
N GLY A 19 14.79 4.27 8.44
CA GLY A 19 14.27 5.45 9.10
C GLY A 19 13.44 6.34 8.18
N VAL A 20 13.15 7.54 8.64
CA VAL A 20 12.42 8.57 7.91
C VAL A 20 13.11 9.94 8.08
N VAL A 21 12.77 10.88 7.20
CA VAL A 21 13.24 12.27 7.27
C VAL A 21 12.09 13.24 7.06
N PRO A 22 12.15 14.46 7.62
CA PRO A 22 11.17 15.50 7.29
C PRO A 22 11.19 15.87 5.81
N ALA A 23 10.07 16.25 5.24
CA ALA A 23 9.96 16.69 3.85
C ALA A 23 10.86 17.92 3.53
N SER A 24 11.17 18.75 4.53
CA SER A 24 12.11 19.88 4.39
C SER A 24 13.57 19.43 4.19
N VAL A 25 13.92 18.21 4.60
CA VAL A 25 15.28 17.65 4.48
C VAL A 25 15.44 16.89 3.16
N MET A 26 14.38 16.23 2.70
CA MET A 26 14.31 15.55 1.40
C MET A 26 13.01 15.91 0.72
N PRO A 27 12.96 17.05 0.02
CA PRO A 27 11.74 17.52 -0.62
C PRO A 27 11.37 16.68 -1.84
N GLU A 28 10.07 16.66 -2.14
CA GLU A 28 9.53 16.02 -3.33
C GLU A 28 10.15 16.60 -4.61
N THR A 29 10.40 15.73 -5.57
CA THR A 29 10.84 16.08 -6.91
C THR A 29 9.69 15.94 -7.92
N TYR A 30 9.89 16.39 -9.16
CA TYR A 30 8.91 16.11 -10.21
C TYR A 30 8.64 14.60 -10.37
N VAL A 31 9.69 13.77 -10.29
CA VAL A 31 9.59 12.31 -10.50
C VAL A 31 8.88 11.61 -9.35
N THR A 32 9.04 12.05 -8.11
CA THR A 32 8.33 11.45 -6.96
C THR A 32 6.81 11.60 -7.09
N ASN A 33 6.36 12.67 -7.74
CA ASN A 33 4.93 12.92 -8.03
C ASN A 33 4.48 12.35 -9.40
N HIS A 34 5.41 11.89 -10.25
CA HIS A 34 5.12 11.42 -11.63
C HIS A 34 5.95 10.17 -11.97
N THR A 35 5.80 9.10 -11.19
CA THR A 35 6.66 7.90 -11.21
C THR A 35 6.54 7.04 -12.46
N SER A 36 5.40 7.06 -13.17
CA SER A 36 5.06 6.07 -14.20
C SER A 36 6.08 5.95 -15.36
N THR A 37 6.56 7.08 -15.88
CA THR A 37 7.56 7.07 -16.97
C THR A 37 8.91 6.59 -16.47
N TYR A 38 9.34 7.07 -15.30
CA TYR A 38 10.59 6.67 -14.69
C TYR A 38 10.60 5.17 -14.36
N SER A 39 9.56 4.66 -13.72
CA SER A 39 9.42 3.23 -13.39
C SER A 39 9.47 2.34 -14.63
N ARG A 40 8.87 2.78 -15.74
CA ARG A 40 8.94 2.07 -17.02
C ARG A 40 10.36 2.01 -17.57
N LEU A 41 11.09 3.14 -17.59
CA LEU A 41 12.46 3.21 -18.10
C LEU A 41 13.43 2.40 -17.23
N LEU A 42 13.32 2.52 -15.91
CA LEU A 42 14.09 1.71 -14.98
C LEU A 42 13.79 0.21 -15.18
N GLY A 43 12.51 -0.15 -15.33
CA GLY A 43 12.10 -1.53 -15.62
C GLY A 43 12.69 -2.09 -16.92
N TRP A 44 12.83 -1.28 -17.96
CA TRP A 44 13.54 -1.68 -19.19
C TRP A 44 15.02 -1.95 -18.92
N LYS A 45 15.69 -1.06 -18.17
CA LYS A 45 17.11 -1.22 -17.86
C LYS A 45 17.38 -2.44 -16.97
N LEU A 46 16.53 -2.70 -15.98
CA LEU A 46 16.62 -3.92 -15.16
C LEU A 46 16.43 -5.21 -15.96
N LYS A 47 15.55 -5.21 -16.97
CA LYS A 47 15.39 -6.36 -17.88
C LYS A 47 16.63 -6.56 -18.77
N GLU A 48 17.21 -5.48 -19.28
CA GLU A 48 18.46 -5.51 -20.05
C GLU A 48 19.58 -6.14 -19.21
N TRP A 49 19.80 -5.65 -17.99
CA TRP A 49 20.79 -6.19 -17.07
C TRP A 49 20.51 -7.64 -16.65
N GLY A 50 19.25 -7.99 -16.42
CA GLY A 50 18.85 -9.38 -16.16
C GLY A 50 19.21 -10.31 -17.33
N LEU A 51 19.05 -9.84 -18.57
CA LEU A 51 19.47 -10.59 -19.75
C LEU A 51 21.00 -10.69 -19.85
N GLU A 52 21.74 -9.65 -19.51
CA GLU A 52 23.22 -9.67 -19.49
C GLU A 52 23.75 -10.68 -18.46
N LEU A 53 23.17 -10.72 -17.26
CA LEU A 53 23.50 -11.71 -16.23
C LEU A 53 23.23 -13.15 -16.70
N ARG A 54 22.09 -13.41 -17.33
CA ARG A 54 21.78 -14.73 -17.90
C ARG A 54 22.79 -15.13 -18.95
N LYS A 55 23.07 -14.23 -19.91
CA LYS A 55 24.09 -14.48 -20.96
C LYS A 55 25.50 -14.72 -20.38
N ALA A 56 25.85 -14.06 -19.28
CA ALA A 56 27.13 -14.30 -18.60
C ALA A 56 27.14 -15.68 -17.94
N SER A 57 26.07 -16.07 -17.27
CA SER A 57 25.89 -17.41 -16.69
C SER A 57 25.95 -18.50 -17.74
N ASP A 58 25.24 -18.35 -18.85
CA ASP A 58 25.23 -19.31 -19.97
C ASP A 58 26.62 -19.50 -20.61
N ARG A 59 27.49 -18.47 -20.52
CA ARG A 59 28.89 -18.55 -20.97
C ARG A 59 29.87 -19.07 -19.90
N GLY A 60 29.35 -19.57 -18.78
CA GLY A 60 30.15 -20.17 -17.73
C GLY A 60 30.75 -19.17 -16.72
N ALA A 61 30.19 -17.96 -16.59
CA ALA A 61 30.62 -17.04 -15.52
C ALA A 61 30.34 -17.67 -14.17
N ASP A 62 31.32 -17.64 -13.27
CA ASP A 62 31.20 -18.11 -11.90
C ASP A 62 30.33 -17.19 -11.03
N ALA A 63 29.98 -17.66 -9.84
CA ALA A 63 29.14 -16.93 -8.90
C ALA A 63 29.77 -15.57 -8.50
N ALA A 64 31.09 -15.52 -8.33
CA ALA A 64 31.81 -14.30 -7.93
C ALA A 64 31.70 -13.22 -9.02
N LYS A 65 31.84 -13.60 -10.27
CA LYS A 65 31.70 -12.70 -11.43
C LYS A 65 30.25 -12.22 -11.56
N LEU A 66 29.27 -13.10 -11.44
CA LEU A 66 27.85 -12.73 -11.50
C LEU A 66 27.47 -11.77 -10.36
N GLU A 67 27.95 -11.99 -9.16
CA GLU A 67 27.72 -11.10 -8.02
C GLU A 67 28.39 -9.73 -8.20
N ALA A 68 29.61 -9.67 -8.75
CA ALA A 68 30.27 -8.41 -9.08
C ALA A 68 29.47 -7.61 -10.13
N MET A 69 28.99 -8.27 -11.20
CA MET A 69 28.13 -7.64 -12.21
C MET A 69 26.83 -7.10 -11.60
N LYS A 70 26.16 -7.91 -10.77
CA LYS A 70 24.93 -7.52 -10.09
C LYS A 70 25.16 -6.31 -9.17
N LYS A 71 26.26 -6.30 -8.42
CA LYS A 71 26.60 -5.18 -7.53
C LYS A 71 26.84 -3.88 -8.30
N ASP A 72 27.52 -3.94 -9.45
CA ASP A 72 27.69 -2.77 -10.33
C ASP A 72 26.36 -2.28 -10.87
N MET A 73 25.49 -3.16 -11.36
CA MET A 73 24.13 -2.83 -11.84
C MET A 73 23.26 -2.21 -10.76
N LEU A 74 23.34 -2.70 -9.51
CA LEU A 74 22.65 -2.11 -8.35
C LEU A 74 23.20 -0.73 -8.01
N GLY A 75 24.51 -0.51 -8.09
CA GLY A 75 25.15 0.81 -7.94
C GLY A 75 24.63 1.81 -8.98
N GLN A 76 24.52 1.39 -10.24
CA GLN A 76 23.95 2.22 -11.29
C GLN A 76 22.46 2.49 -11.06
N THR A 77 21.68 1.50 -10.60
CA THR A 77 20.27 1.68 -10.21
C THR A 77 20.14 2.73 -9.12
N TYR A 78 20.95 2.63 -8.08
CA TYR A 78 20.96 3.62 -6.99
C TYR A 78 21.30 5.03 -7.48
N ALA A 79 22.32 5.16 -8.34
CA ALA A 79 22.67 6.44 -8.95
C ALA A 79 21.52 7.02 -9.81
N MET A 80 20.77 6.17 -10.54
CA MET A 80 19.59 6.60 -11.29
C MET A 80 18.49 7.11 -10.35
N LEU A 81 18.22 6.42 -9.25
CA LEU A 81 17.25 6.84 -8.23
C LEU A 81 17.65 8.18 -7.62
N CYS A 82 18.90 8.33 -7.17
CA CYS A 82 19.40 9.58 -6.57
C CYS A 82 19.29 10.78 -7.52
N ARG A 83 19.56 10.59 -8.82
CA ARG A 83 19.44 11.67 -9.82
C ARG A 83 18.02 12.17 -10.00
N GLN A 84 17.02 11.33 -9.78
CA GLN A 84 15.63 11.64 -10.05
C GLN A 84 14.84 12.00 -8.79
N MET A 85 15.15 11.36 -7.68
CA MET A 85 14.39 11.49 -6.42
C MET A 85 15.16 12.20 -5.31
N GLY A 86 16.43 12.56 -5.55
CA GLY A 86 17.34 13.11 -4.54
C GLY A 86 18.17 12.03 -3.84
N THR A 87 19.27 12.45 -3.27
CA THR A 87 20.15 11.55 -2.48
C THR A 87 19.67 11.51 -1.04
N PRO A 88 19.31 10.34 -0.50
CA PRO A 88 18.91 10.22 0.90
C PRO A 88 20.02 10.72 1.83
N PRO A 89 19.72 11.61 2.79
CA PRO A 89 20.72 12.08 3.75
C PRO A 89 21.09 10.96 4.73
N THR A 90 22.37 10.88 5.06
CA THR A 90 22.86 9.99 6.13
C THR A 90 22.70 10.63 7.50
N GLU A 91 22.80 11.96 7.56
CA GLU A 91 22.60 12.80 8.77
C GLU A 91 21.92 14.10 8.36
N PHE A 92 21.15 14.69 9.27
CA PHE A 92 20.52 15.99 9.10
C PHE A 92 20.29 16.68 10.45
N THR A 93 20.05 17.99 10.42
CA THR A 93 19.67 18.76 11.61
C THR A 93 18.21 19.14 11.52
N TRP A 94 17.44 18.84 12.58
CA TRP A 94 16.05 19.22 12.70
C TRP A 94 15.80 19.80 14.09
N MET A 95 15.17 20.99 14.16
CA MET A 95 14.94 21.72 15.42
C MET A 95 16.22 21.87 16.29
N GLY A 96 17.37 22.10 15.65
CA GLY A 96 18.64 22.29 16.36
C GLY A 96 19.36 21.02 16.83
N LYS A 97 18.77 19.84 16.62
CA LYS A 97 19.36 18.55 16.99
C LYS A 97 19.77 17.75 15.76
N LYS A 98 20.89 17.05 15.83
CA LYS A 98 21.37 16.15 14.79
C LYS A 98 20.72 14.79 14.89
N TYR A 99 20.34 14.24 13.74
CA TYR A 99 19.73 12.93 13.59
C TYR A 99 20.33 12.17 12.41
N THR A 100 20.32 10.84 12.50
CA THR A 100 20.23 9.96 11.33
C THR A 100 18.74 9.69 11.04
N PRO A 101 18.36 9.23 9.85
CA PRO A 101 16.95 8.87 9.57
C PRO A 101 16.37 7.88 10.59
N VAL A 102 17.17 6.88 11.02
CA VAL A 102 16.71 5.87 12.01
C VAL A 102 16.56 6.47 13.41
N THR A 103 17.50 7.30 13.86
CA THR A 103 17.38 7.94 15.19
C THR A 103 16.23 8.94 15.22
N PHE A 104 15.92 9.61 14.10
CA PHE A 104 14.78 10.49 13.98
C PHE A 104 13.46 9.70 14.09
N TYR A 105 13.35 8.58 13.36
CA TYR A 105 12.17 7.71 13.46
C TYR A 105 11.94 7.24 14.91
N ASN A 106 12.97 6.70 15.55
CA ASN A 106 12.85 6.14 16.89
C ASN A 106 12.48 7.18 17.95
N GLU A 107 12.97 8.42 17.81
CA GLU A 107 12.71 9.46 18.81
C GLU A 107 11.37 10.18 18.59
N ILE A 108 10.98 10.41 17.34
CA ILE A 108 9.81 11.24 17.03
C ILE A 108 8.52 10.41 16.93
N PHE A 109 8.61 9.20 16.40
CA PHE A 109 7.43 8.35 16.24
C PHE A 109 7.29 7.32 17.37
N GLY A 110 8.39 6.68 17.77
CA GLY A 110 8.43 5.78 18.93
C GLY A 110 7.66 4.46 18.77
N ASN A 111 6.90 4.29 17.71
CA ASN A 111 6.07 3.10 17.49
C ASN A 111 6.90 1.97 16.88
N ASP A 112 6.71 0.76 17.36
CA ASP A 112 7.25 -0.43 16.70
C ASP A 112 6.29 -0.90 15.58
N LEU A 113 6.47 -0.36 14.36
CA LEU A 113 5.65 -0.72 13.21
C LEU A 113 5.66 -2.22 12.88
N LYS A 114 6.52 -3.00 13.51
CA LYS A 114 6.57 -4.46 13.32
C LYS A 114 5.72 -5.22 14.31
N ASN A 115 5.62 -4.75 15.55
CA ASN A 115 5.07 -5.52 16.65
C ASN A 115 3.83 -4.86 17.27
N ASP A 116 3.65 -3.54 17.12
CA ASP A 116 2.51 -2.82 17.71
C ASP A 116 1.26 -2.86 16.82
N TYR A 117 1.37 -3.43 15.60
CA TYR A 117 0.28 -3.41 14.62
C TYR A 117 -0.16 -4.82 14.22
N VAL A 118 -1.46 -5.05 14.23
CA VAL A 118 -2.08 -6.30 13.78
C VAL A 118 -2.72 -6.11 12.41
N MET A 119 -2.42 -7.04 11.51
CA MET A 119 -2.95 -7.03 10.15
C MET A 119 -4.14 -7.97 10.05
N PHE A 120 -5.29 -7.42 9.65
CA PHE A 120 -6.53 -8.15 9.42
C PHE A 120 -6.86 -8.22 7.94
N MET A 121 -7.59 -9.26 7.56
CA MET A 121 -8.15 -9.40 6.22
C MET A 121 -9.57 -9.95 6.30
N ASN A 122 -10.43 -9.53 5.38
CA ASN A 122 -11.71 -10.17 5.14
C ASN A 122 -11.66 -10.94 3.82
N ASP A 123 -11.46 -12.25 3.93
CA ASP A 123 -11.52 -13.20 2.83
C ASP A 123 -12.56 -14.28 3.15
N PRO A 124 -13.80 -14.15 2.66
CA PRO A 124 -14.85 -15.13 2.92
C PRO A 124 -14.66 -16.47 2.21
N THR A 125 -13.61 -16.62 1.38
CA THR A 125 -13.26 -17.90 0.75
C THR A 125 -12.48 -18.83 1.69
N ARG A 126 -12.08 -18.34 2.87
CA ARG A 126 -11.23 -19.04 3.85
C ARG A 126 -11.88 -19.00 5.24
N PRO A 127 -11.60 -19.99 6.10
CA PRO A 127 -12.02 -19.95 7.49
C PRO A 127 -11.67 -18.63 8.19
N TYR A 128 -12.63 -18.09 8.96
CA TYR A 128 -12.38 -16.95 9.83
C TYR A 128 -11.68 -17.37 11.13
N TYR A 129 -11.03 -16.39 11.76
CA TYR A 129 -10.27 -16.51 13.02
C TYR A 129 -9.06 -17.43 12.90
N GLU A 130 -8.54 -17.58 11.68
CA GLU A 130 -7.31 -18.30 11.37
C GLU A 130 -6.25 -17.32 10.87
N LEU A 131 -4.98 -17.63 11.19
CA LEU A 131 -3.83 -16.84 10.77
C LEU A 131 -3.32 -17.37 9.42
N TYR A 132 -3.11 -16.47 8.47
CA TYR A 132 -2.60 -16.78 7.13
C TYR A 132 -1.37 -15.94 6.82
N GLU A 133 -0.44 -16.52 6.08
CA GLU A 133 0.69 -15.83 5.47
C GLU A 133 0.59 -15.89 3.95
N ILE A 134 0.88 -14.77 3.28
CA ILE A 134 1.00 -14.75 1.81
C ILE A 134 2.48 -14.96 1.48
N ASP A 135 2.79 -16.12 0.96
CA ASP A 135 4.17 -16.48 0.58
C ASP A 135 4.70 -15.55 -0.52
N LEU A 136 5.99 -15.21 -0.41
CA LEU A 136 6.72 -14.32 -1.34
C LEU A 136 6.17 -12.89 -1.45
N ASP A 137 5.34 -12.45 -0.51
CA ASP A 137 4.73 -11.11 -0.49
C ASP A 137 5.60 -10.07 0.26
N ARG A 138 6.90 -10.26 0.28
CA ARG A 138 7.87 -9.32 0.86
C ARG A 138 8.43 -8.37 -0.18
N HIS A 139 8.66 -7.12 0.23
CA HIS A 139 9.17 -6.07 -0.64
C HIS A 139 10.70 -5.99 -0.70
N MET A 140 11.39 -6.61 0.24
CA MET A 140 12.86 -6.70 0.27
C MET A 140 13.30 -8.11 0.62
N TYR A 141 14.54 -8.46 0.31
CA TYR A 141 15.08 -9.81 0.50
C TYR A 141 14.98 -10.31 1.95
N ASP A 142 15.26 -9.43 2.89
CA ASP A 142 15.22 -9.66 4.35
C ASP A 142 13.93 -9.12 5.01
N GLY A 143 12.92 -8.77 4.21
CA GLY A 143 11.63 -8.29 4.67
C GLY A 143 10.69 -9.43 5.07
N ARG A 144 9.56 -9.04 5.66
CA ARG A 144 8.50 -9.98 6.10
C ARG A 144 7.45 -10.19 5.02
N ASN A 145 6.93 -11.40 4.93
CA ASN A 145 5.69 -11.65 4.21
C ASN A 145 4.49 -11.01 4.94
N TRP A 146 3.42 -10.74 4.22
CA TRP A 146 2.17 -10.31 4.81
C TRP A 146 1.54 -11.46 5.58
N THR A 147 1.40 -11.30 6.90
CA THR A 147 0.68 -12.22 7.76
C THR A 147 -0.57 -11.52 8.29
N TYR A 148 -1.73 -12.16 8.22
CA TYR A 148 -2.99 -11.56 8.65
C TYR A 148 -3.89 -12.55 9.37
N LEU A 149 -4.71 -12.02 10.29
CA LEU A 149 -5.84 -12.73 10.87
C LEU A 149 -7.06 -12.51 9.97
N ASN A 150 -7.65 -13.60 9.46
CA ASN A 150 -8.88 -13.51 8.66
C ASN A 150 -10.10 -13.36 9.58
N VAL A 151 -10.90 -12.32 9.38
CA VAL A 151 -12.05 -12.01 10.23
C VAL A 151 -13.26 -11.57 9.42
N PRO A 152 -14.50 -11.72 9.97
CA PRO A 152 -15.70 -11.18 9.35
C PRO A 152 -15.66 -9.65 9.21
N MET A 153 -16.41 -9.09 8.24
CA MET A 153 -16.51 -7.63 8.07
C MET A 153 -17.05 -6.92 9.30
N LYS A 154 -17.92 -7.57 10.06
CA LYS A 154 -18.42 -7.02 11.33
C LYS A 154 -17.27 -6.65 12.27
N ASP A 155 -16.34 -7.57 12.48
CA ASP A 155 -15.21 -7.37 13.39
C ASP A 155 -14.26 -6.28 12.86
N ILE A 156 -14.01 -6.26 11.55
CA ILE A 156 -13.22 -5.18 10.90
C ILE A 156 -13.86 -3.81 11.15
N LYS A 157 -15.18 -3.68 10.99
CA LYS A 157 -15.88 -2.41 11.18
C LYS A 157 -15.91 -1.98 12.64
N GLU A 158 -16.05 -2.92 13.57
CA GLU A 158 -15.99 -2.65 15.01
C GLU A 158 -14.59 -2.13 15.41
N MET A 159 -13.52 -2.80 15.00
CA MET A 159 -12.15 -2.37 15.25
C MET A 159 -11.84 -1.02 14.60
N ALA A 160 -12.23 -0.83 13.35
CA ALA A 160 -12.03 0.43 12.63
C ALA A 160 -12.77 1.60 13.31
N THR A 161 -14.01 1.38 13.75
CA THR A 161 -14.79 2.38 14.46
C THR A 161 -14.16 2.72 15.81
N ALA A 162 -13.68 1.74 16.55
CA ALA A 162 -13.00 1.94 17.84
C ALA A 162 -11.71 2.76 17.67
N SER A 163 -10.85 2.38 16.72
CA SER A 163 -9.60 3.06 16.40
C SER A 163 -9.84 4.54 16.01
N LEU A 164 -10.83 4.80 15.14
CA LEU A 164 -11.16 6.18 14.75
C LEU A 164 -11.74 7.01 15.89
N LYS A 165 -12.48 6.42 16.81
CA LYS A 165 -12.94 7.10 18.03
C LYS A 165 -11.79 7.47 18.96
N ASP A 166 -10.74 6.67 18.95
CA ASP A 166 -9.49 6.94 19.68
C ASP A 166 -8.50 7.83 18.90
N SER A 167 -8.98 8.47 17.83
CA SER A 167 -8.22 9.38 16.96
C SER A 167 -7.06 8.74 16.24
N THR A 168 -7.08 7.43 16.00
CA THR A 168 -6.06 6.68 15.27
C THR A 168 -6.54 6.35 13.87
N ALA A 169 -5.85 6.90 12.87
CA ALA A 169 -6.07 6.58 11.46
C ALA A 169 -5.43 5.23 11.10
N MET A 170 -5.98 4.54 10.11
CA MET A 170 -5.55 3.18 9.79
C MET A 170 -5.22 3.00 8.31
N TYR A 171 -4.18 2.20 8.03
CA TYR A 171 -3.99 1.64 6.71
C TYR A 171 -5.15 0.67 6.41
N PHE A 172 -5.75 0.79 5.23
CA PHE A 172 -6.65 -0.23 4.69
C PHE A 172 -6.43 -0.41 3.19
N SER A 173 -6.87 -1.54 2.65
CA SER A 173 -6.84 -1.77 1.21
C SER A 173 -8.16 -2.35 0.70
N CYS A 174 -8.48 -2.02 -0.57
CA CYS A 174 -9.76 -2.32 -1.18
C CYS A 174 -9.65 -2.50 -2.70
N ASP A 175 -10.75 -2.89 -3.33
CA ASP A 175 -10.91 -2.83 -4.79
C ASP A 175 -11.51 -1.48 -5.19
N VAL A 176 -10.69 -0.44 -5.15
CA VAL A 176 -11.12 0.97 -5.29
C VAL A 176 -11.84 1.26 -6.62
N GLY A 177 -11.55 0.50 -7.66
CA GLY A 177 -12.16 0.71 -9.00
C GLY A 177 -13.63 0.35 -9.11
N LYS A 178 -14.17 -0.38 -8.14
CA LYS A 178 -15.56 -0.86 -8.18
C LYS A 178 -16.54 0.21 -7.73
N TYR A 179 -17.55 0.47 -8.57
CA TYR A 179 -18.59 1.46 -8.29
C TYR A 179 -18.05 2.83 -7.84
N PHE A 180 -16.89 3.21 -8.37
CA PHE A 180 -16.21 4.45 -8.02
C PHE A 180 -16.61 5.60 -8.94
N ASN A 181 -17.31 6.59 -8.40
CA ASN A 181 -17.56 7.85 -9.09
C ASN A 181 -16.37 8.80 -8.90
N ARG A 182 -15.46 8.84 -9.88
CA ARG A 182 -14.25 9.66 -9.83
C ARG A 182 -14.54 11.16 -9.72
N LYS A 183 -15.63 11.63 -10.30
CA LYS A 183 -15.99 13.07 -10.31
C LYS A 183 -16.35 13.56 -8.92
N ASN A 184 -17.09 12.75 -8.17
CA ASN A 184 -17.59 13.12 -6.83
C ASN A 184 -16.73 12.55 -5.69
N GLY A 185 -15.78 11.64 -5.98
CA GLY A 185 -14.99 10.97 -4.96
C GLY A 185 -15.79 9.99 -4.11
N THR A 186 -16.86 9.40 -4.67
CA THR A 186 -17.75 8.49 -3.93
C THR A 186 -17.56 7.04 -4.33
N LEU A 187 -17.51 6.17 -3.34
CA LEU A 187 -17.48 4.72 -3.44
C LEU A 187 -18.82 4.20 -2.90
N ASP A 188 -19.73 3.85 -3.82
CA ASP A 188 -21.10 3.48 -3.47
C ASP A 188 -21.66 2.52 -4.49
N LEU A 189 -22.31 1.45 -4.05
CA LEU A 189 -22.95 0.46 -4.94
C LEU A 189 -24.04 1.08 -5.82
N GLU A 190 -24.60 2.21 -5.40
CA GLU A 190 -25.64 2.94 -6.12
C GLU A 190 -25.09 3.97 -7.13
N ASN A 191 -23.75 4.13 -7.25
CA ASN A 191 -23.16 5.03 -8.24
C ASN A 191 -23.46 4.64 -9.70
N TYR A 192 -23.70 3.34 -9.97
CA TYR A 192 -23.93 2.83 -11.31
C TYR A 192 -24.96 1.69 -11.32
N GLU A 193 -25.99 1.82 -12.14
CA GLU A 193 -27.04 0.83 -12.37
C GLU A 193 -26.67 -0.04 -13.59
N TYR A 194 -25.67 -0.93 -13.41
CA TYR A 194 -25.18 -1.77 -14.51
C TYR A 194 -26.21 -2.80 -14.98
N GLY A 195 -27.08 -3.30 -14.08
CA GLY A 195 -28.10 -4.26 -14.41
C GLY A 195 -29.11 -3.69 -15.41
N GLY A 196 -29.65 -2.52 -15.10
CA GLY A 196 -30.56 -1.82 -15.98
C GLY A 196 -29.94 -1.38 -17.31
N LEU A 197 -28.66 -0.91 -17.24
CA LEU A 197 -27.92 -0.47 -18.42
C LEU A 197 -27.67 -1.62 -19.42
N LEU A 198 -27.33 -2.81 -18.92
CA LEU A 198 -26.91 -3.95 -19.75
C LEU A 198 -27.99 -5.02 -19.88
N GLY A 199 -29.12 -4.88 -19.20
CA GLY A 199 -30.26 -5.83 -19.24
C GLY A 199 -29.93 -7.19 -18.63
N THR A 200 -28.96 -7.24 -17.67
CA THR A 200 -28.56 -8.48 -17.00
C THR A 200 -28.08 -8.19 -15.57
N ASP A 201 -28.35 -9.10 -14.65
CA ASP A 201 -27.94 -8.95 -13.26
C ASP A 201 -26.49 -9.39 -13.02
N PHE A 202 -25.83 -8.72 -12.07
CA PHE A 202 -24.52 -9.08 -11.55
C PHE A 202 -24.69 -9.62 -10.12
N LYS A 203 -24.68 -10.96 -9.97
CA LYS A 203 -25.15 -11.64 -8.75
C LYS A 203 -24.05 -12.19 -7.86
N MET A 204 -22.76 -12.14 -8.30
CA MET A 204 -21.66 -12.68 -7.52
C MET A 204 -21.54 -11.95 -6.17
N ASP A 205 -21.52 -12.71 -5.10
CA ASP A 205 -21.14 -12.21 -3.77
C ASP A 205 -19.62 -11.96 -3.69
N LYS A 206 -19.14 -11.49 -2.53
CA LYS A 206 -17.73 -11.18 -2.32
C LYS A 206 -16.83 -12.42 -2.50
N ALA A 207 -17.24 -13.57 -1.96
CA ALA A 207 -16.49 -14.82 -2.08
C ALA A 207 -16.33 -15.24 -3.54
N GLU A 208 -17.44 -15.22 -4.29
CA GLU A 208 -17.48 -15.60 -5.71
C GLU A 208 -16.62 -14.64 -6.56
N ARG A 209 -16.65 -13.33 -6.28
CA ARG A 209 -15.77 -12.35 -6.96
C ARG A 209 -14.28 -12.59 -6.68
N ILE A 210 -13.94 -13.01 -5.48
CA ILE A 210 -12.54 -13.35 -5.13
C ILE A 210 -12.13 -14.64 -5.88
N MET A 211 -12.93 -15.69 -5.80
CA MET A 211 -12.64 -16.98 -6.46
C MET A 211 -12.49 -16.86 -7.98
N THR A 212 -13.26 -16.00 -8.61
CA THR A 212 -13.23 -15.79 -10.07
C THR A 212 -12.21 -14.75 -10.51
N GLY A 213 -11.53 -14.07 -9.57
CA GLY A 213 -10.64 -12.95 -9.87
C GLY A 213 -11.36 -11.69 -10.35
N ALA A 214 -12.68 -11.61 -10.19
CA ALA A 214 -13.47 -10.43 -10.55
C ALA A 214 -13.26 -9.26 -9.58
N SER A 215 -12.76 -9.54 -8.36
CA SER A 215 -12.36 -8.52 -7.37
C SER A 215 -11.09 -8.96 -6.64
N ALA A 216 -10.23 -7.99 -6.36
CA ALA A 216 -8.99 -8.17 -5.62
C ALA A 216 -8.60 -6.87 -4.90
N SER A 217 -7.70 -6.96 -3.92
CA SER A 217 -7.10 -5.76 -3.31
C SER A 217 -6.21 -5.04 -4.34
N THR A 218 -6.65 -3.89 -4.83
CA THR A 218 -5.98 -3.15 -5.91
C THR A 218 -5.32 -1.86 -5.44
N HIS A 219 -5.75 -1.30 -4.30
CA HIS A 219 -5.28 0.00 -3.82
C HIS A 219 -5.34 0.10 -2.31
N ALA A 220 -4.33 0.75 -1.73
CA ALA A 220 -4.26 1.03 -0.31
C ALA A 220 -4.39 2.53 -0.04
N MET A 221 -5.09 2.88 1.03
CA MET A 221 -5.38 4.25 1.44
C MET A 221 -5.41 4.36 2.96
N THR A 222 -5.65 5.56 3.49
CA THR A 222 -5.79 5.80 4.92
C THR A 222 -7.26 6.00 5.29
N LEU A 223 -7.76 5.20 6.22
CA LEU A 223 -9.09 5.38 6.80
C LEU A 223 -8.99 6.41 7.93
N ILE A 224 -9.68 7.55 7.78
CA ILE A 224 -9.51 8.72 8.66
C ILE A 224 -10.80 9.17 9.37
N GLY A 225 -11.95 8.58 9.04
CA GLY A 225 -13.19 8.96 9.68
C GLY A 225 -14.34 8.01 9.42
N VAL A 226 -15.32 8.04 10.30
CA VAL A 226 -16.58 7.29 10.20
C VAL A 226 -17.76 8.15 10.61
N LEU A 227 -18.83 8.11 9.82
CA LEU A 227 -20.14 8.65 10.19
C LEU A 227 -20.99 7.50 10.74
N LEU A 228 -21.52 7.69 11.93
CA LEU A 228 -22.42 6.73 12.61
C LEU A 228 -23.85 7.27 12.58
N ASP A 229 -24.84 6.38 12.53
CA ASP A 229 -26.24 6.68 12.76
C ASP A 229 -26.57 6.81 14.26
N ASP A 230 -27.87 6.97 14.55
CA ASP A 230 -28.37 7.09 15.94
C ASP A 230 -28.15 5.81 16.76
N ASP A 231 -28.13 4.65 16.09
CA ASP A 231 -27.86 3.32 16.69
C ASP A 231 -26.35 3.00 16.78
N LYS A 232 -25.50 3.98 16.48
CA LYS A 232 -24.02 3.87 16.49
C LYS A 232 -23.47 2.91 15.44
N GLN A 233 -24.24 2.63 14.37
CA GLN A 233 -23.77 1.80 13.25
C GLN A 233 -23.09 2.67 12.19
N PRO A 234 -22.03 2.19 11.54
CA PRO A 234 -21.38 2.90 10.45
C PRO A 234 -22.31 3.11 9.25
N VAL A 235 -22.32 4.31 8.70
CA VAL A 235 -23.09 4.67 7.51
C VAL A 235 -22.16 5.06 6.37
N ARG A 236 -21.11 5.82 6.68
CA ARG A 236 -20.13 6.28 5.71
C ARG A 236 -18.74 6.33 6.32
N TRP A 237 -17.74 6.18 5.47
CA TRP A 237 -16.33 6.19 5.82
C TRP A 237 -15.60 7.27 5.05
N LEU A 238 -14.76 8.04 5.73
CA LEU A 238 -13.90 9.05 5.12
C LEU A 238 -12.50 8.47 4.92
N ILE A 239 -11.98 8.65 3.72
CA ILE A 239 -10.76 8.02 3.25
C ILE A 239 -9.84 9.09 2.68
N GLU A 240 -8.61 9.16 3.16
CA GLU A 240 -7.55 9.96 2.55
C GLU A 240 -6.84 9.15 1.48
N ASN A 241 -6.70 9.73 0.27
CA ASN A 241 -6.13 9.06 -0.89
C ASN A 241 -4.85 9.77 -1.36
N SER A 242 -4.00 9.05 -2.06
CA SER A 242 -2.68 9.51 -2.54
C SER A 242 -2.67 10.10 -3.96
N TRP A 243 -3.83 10.38 -4.57
CA TRP A 243 -3.91 10.86 -5.96
C TRP A 243 -3.87 12.40 -6.11
N GLY A 244 -3.47 13.08 -5.06
CA GLY A 244 -3.36 14.54 -5.02
C GLY A 244 -4.68 15.25 -4.67
N PRO A 245 -4.60 16.55 -4.38
CA PRO A 245 -5.72 17.32 -3.81
C PRO A 245 -6.87 17.58 -4.81
N THR A 246 -6.65 17.33 -6.10
CA THR A 246 -7.68 17.52 -7.15
C THR A 246 -8.52 16.25 -7.37
N ALA A 247 -8.13 15.10 -6.81
CA ALA A 247 -8.88 13.88 -6.91
C ALA A 247 -9.94 13.79 -5.78
N GLY A 248 -11.16 13.40 -6.12
CA GLY A 248 -12.25 13.33 -5.17
C GLY A 248 -12.58 14.66 -4.51
N PHE A 249 -12.85 14.65 -3.21
CA PHE A 249 -13.09 15.87 -2.44
C PHE A 249 -11.81 16.26 -1.68
N HIS A 250 -11.05 17.21 -2.23
CA HIS A 250 -9.76 17.67 -1.68
C HIS A 250 -8.77 16.54 -1.38
N GLY A 251 -8.69 15.53 -2.26
CA GLY A 251 -7.84 14.36 -2.08
C GLY A 251 -8.49 13.21 -1.30
N ASN A 252 -9.71 13.41 -0.78
CA ASN A 252 -10.43 12.42 -0.01
C ASN A 252 -11.52 11.73 -0.82
N LEU A 253 -11.87 10.52 -0.39
CA LEU A 253 -13.01 9.74 -0.89
C LEU A 253 -13.99 9.47 0.24
N VAL A 254 -15.24 9.24 -0.12
CA VAL A 254 -16.29 8.81 0.81
C VAL A 254 -16.85 7.47 0.34
N ALA A 255 -16.75 6.46 1.20
CA ALA A 255 -17.36 5.14 0.96
C ALA A 255 -18.65 4.96 1.77
N THR A 256 -19.67 4.36 1.18
CA THR A 256 -20.82 3.86 1.95
C THR A 256 -20.43 2.59 2.70
N ASP A 257 -21.10 2.31 3.83
CA ASP A 257 -20.84 1.11 4.62
C ASP A 257 -21.10 -0.17 3.83
N LYS A 258 -22.16 -0.18 3.00
CA LYS A 258 -22.45 -1.29 2.07
C LYS A 258 -21.32 -1.54 1.08
N TRP A 259 -20.70 -0.47 0.56
CA TRP A 259 -19.56 -0.61 -0.33
C TRP A 259 -18.33 -1.18 0.40
N MET A 260 -18.10 -0.78 1.65
CA MET A 260 -17.01 -1.32 2.47
C MET A 260 -17.19 -2.83 2.71
N ASP A 261 -18.40 -3.31 2.98
CA ASP A 261 -18.69 -4.74 3.13
C ASP A 261 -18.23 -5.55 1.89
N GLU A 262 -18.45 -5.00 0.71
CA GLU A 262 -18.20 -5.70 -0.55
C GLU A 262 -16.75 -5.61 -1.04
N TYR A 263 -16.04 -4.49 -0.78
CA TYR A 263 -14.78 -4.18 -1.45
C TYR A 263 -13.60 -3.86 -0.54
N LEU A 264 -13.76 -3.76 0.77
CA LEU A 264 -12.62 -3.73 1.70
C LEU A 264 -12.01 -5.14 1.80
N PHE A 265 -10.69 -5.22 1.76
CA PHE A 265 -9.94 -6.46 1.91
C PHE A 265 -9.09 -6.49 3.18
N ARG A 266 -8.33 -5.46 3.45
CA ARG A 266 -7.33 -5.43 4.52
C ARG A 266 -7.49 -4.22 5.42
N LEU A 267 -7.20 -4.40 6.70
CA LEU A 267 -7.12 -3.34 7.70
C LEU A 267 -5.89 -3.60 8.57
N VAL A 268 -5.22 -2.54 8.98
CA VAL A 268 -4.13 -2.59 9.97
C VAL A 268 -4.51 -1.73 11.16
N VAL A 269 -4.47 -2.31 12.33
CA VAL A 269 -4.85 -1.66 13.60
C VAL A 269 -3.68 -1.72 14.57
N GLU A 270 -3.48 -0.66 15.33
CA GLU A 270 -2.52 -0.56 16.43
C GLU A 270 -2.99 -1.38 17.64
#